data_654d32c9e07c48a5224a3b7bdf239210
#
_entry.id   654d32c9e07c48a5224a3b7bdf239210
#
_cell.length_a   1.000
_cell.length_b   1.000
_cell.length_c   1.000
_cell.angle_alpha   90.00
_cell.angle_beta   90.00
_cell.angle_gamma   90.00
#
_symmetry.space_group_name_H-M   'P 1'
#
loop_
_entity.id
_entity.type
_entity.pdbx_description
1 polymer ?
#
loop_
_entity_poly.entity_id
_entity_poly.type
_entity_poly.pdbx_seq_one_letter_code
_entity_poly.pdbx_strand_id
1 'polypeptide(L)'
;FKLTTIKNVMRNDKNIGYLAITENANDIKAAIDERKTFIIRTAIAVGIVILIFSFVLNRYFLKPIKNLVSYTKTIKNKDLKKTNIDSLKTRNDELGLLSNSLDDMTHELQKRISHAENFSTDLVHEIRNPLASLKSASEILHDTNDLDQRIKLIDILSHDVQRIERLITDYSQILKDEVALSKEKIKKLNIEPIIKSVVDDYNNIYKLKRGIKISYENDGKNKYVINGIENRIEQIIANLLDNAISFSEDNKDVIVKVSKLKDDNILINILDEGQGFKEKDTNKIFKRFYSNRPDKFGQHSGLGLNIVK
;
A
#
# COMPACT_ATOMS: atom_id res chain seq x y z
N PHE A 1 -71.40 -8.46 -40.21
CA PHE A 1 -71.32 -7.00 -40.18
C PHE A 1 -71.69 -6.48 -41.57
N LYS A 2 -72.72 -5.59 -41.63
CA LYS A 2 -73.18 -5.04 -42.93
C LYS A 2 -72.98 -3.54 -42.93
N LEU A 3 -72.32 -3.01 -43.92
CA LEU A 3 -72.16 -1.58 -44.14
C LEU A 3 -73.26 -1.15 -45.13
N THR A 4 -74.10 -0.23 -44.74
CA THR A 4 -75.17 0.28 -45.59
C THR A 4 -74.87 1.76 -45.90
N THR A 5 -74.68 2.09 -47.17
CA THR A 5 -74.53 3.44 -47.65
C THR A 5 -75.86 3.88 -48.28
N ILE A 6 -76.42 4.98 -47.78
CA ILE A 6 -77.70 5.54 -48.33
C ILE A 6 -77.35 6.79 -49.12
N LYS A 7 -77.79 6.84 -50.39
CA LYS A 7 -77.62 8.02 -51.29
C LYS A 7 -78.97 8.48 -51.75
N ASN A 8 -79.18 9.77 -51.62
CA ASN A 8 -80.39 10.37 -52.14
C ASN A 8 -80.40 10.33 -53.71
N VAL A 9 -81.54 9.91 -54.31
CA VAL A 9 -81.72 9.97 -55.75
C VAL A 9 -82.52 11.20 -56.07
N MET A 10 -81.90 12.16 -56.73
CA MET A 10 -82.51 13.45 -57.10
C MET A 10 -82.77 13.43 -58.60
N ARG A 11 -84.00 13.96 -59.00
CA ARG A 11 -84.36 14.26 -60.34
C ARG A 11 -85.05 15.67 -60.40
N ASN A 12 -84.54 16.55 -61.23
CA ASN A 12 -85.03 17.95 -61.29
C ASN A 12 -85.19 18.60 -59.94
N ASP A 13 -84.16 18.57 -59.10
CA ASP A 13 -84.05 19.03 -57.71
C ASP A 13 -85.12 18.50 -56.75
N LYS A 14 -85.84 17.50 -57.14
CA LYS A 14 -86.73 16.77 -56.21
C LYS A 14 -86.16 15.40 -55.82
N ASN A 15 -86.16 15.13 -54.53
CA ASN A 15 -85.79 13.83 -54.03
C ASN A 15 -86.81 12.83 -54.45
N ILE A 16 -86.47 11.83 -55.30
CA ILE A 16 -87.35 10.76 -55.79
C ILE A 16 -87.30 9.49 -54.94
N GLY A 17 -86.22 9.40 -54.21
CA GLY A 17 -86.05 8.16 -53.40
C GLY A 17 -84.66 8.03 -52.80
N TYR A 18 -84.43 6.90 -52.11
CA TYR A 18 -83.18 6.60 -51.48
C TYR A 18 -82.63 5.31 -52.12
N LEU A 19 -81.39 5.31 -52.50
CA LEU A 19 -80.67 4.10 -52.91
C LEU A 19 -79.86 3.62 -51.70
N ALA A 20 -80.25 2.46 -51.15
CA ALA A 20 -79.49 1.80 -50.08
C ALA A 20 -78.66 0.68 -50.67
N ILE A 21 -77.33 0.83 -50.66
CA ILE A 21 -76.42 -0.23 -51.00
C ILE A 21 -75.89 -0.85 -49.75
N THR A 22 -76.18 -2.14 -49.53
CA THR A 22 -75.71 -2.91 -48.40
C THR A 22 -74.69 -3.90 -48.84
N GLU A 23 -73.47 -3.74 -48.31
CA GLU A 23 -72.32 -4.60 -48.61
C GLU A 23 -71.97 -5.40 -47.34
N ASN A 24 -71.50 -6.63 -47.52
CA ASN A 24 -71.08 -7.47 -46.43
C ASN A 24 -69.61 -7.11 -46.07
N ALA A 25 -69.42 -6.46 -44.92
CA ALA A 25 -68.13 -5.98 -44.45
C ALA A 25 -67.47 -6.95 -43.44
N ASN A 26 -67.78 -8.24 -43.54
CA ASN A 26 -67.14 -9.24 -42.67
C ASN A 26 -65.62 -9.36 -42.89
N ASP A 27 -65.15 -9.12 -44.08
CA ASP A 27 -63.71 -9.17 -44.43
C ASP A 27 -62.95 -8.01 -43.76
N ILE A 28 -63.55 -6.82 -43.70
CA ILE A 28 -63.00 -5.66 -42.96
C ILE A 28 -62.91 -5.94 -41.47
N LYS A 29 -63.97 -6.53 -40.90
CA LYS A 29 -63.97 -6.90 -39.48
C LYS A 29 -62.93 -7.95 -39.19
N ALA A 30 -62.80 -8.97 -40.02
CA ALA A 30 -61.79 -10.00 -39.86
C ALA A 30 -60.36 -9.43 -39.91
N ALA A 31 -60.10 -8.52 -40.87
CA ALA A 31 -58.83 -7.82 -40.97
C ALA A 31 -58.51 -6.93 -39.73
N ILE A 32 -59.52 -6.26 -39.16
CA ILE A 32 -59.38 -5.49 -37.94
C ILE A 32 -59.05 -6.38 -36.72
N ASP A 33 -59.77 -7.47 -36.59
CA ASP A 33 -59.60 -8.43 -35.48
C ASP A 33 -58.19 -9.14 -35.58
N GLU A 34 -57.76 -9.46 -36.78
CA GLU A 34 -56.42 -10.00 -37.01
C GLU A 34 -55.36 -8.98 -36.65
N ARG A 35 -55.50 -7.71 -37.05
CA ARG A 35 -54.56 -6.63 -36.65
C ARG A 35 -54.54 -6.39 -35.16
N LYS A 36 -55.70 -6.39 -34.48
CA LYS A 36 -55.76 -6.28 -33.01
C LYS A 36 -55.00 -7.43 -32.34
N THR A 37 -55.22 -8.66 -32.79
CA THR A 37 -54.57 -9.84 -32.26
C THR A 37 -53.04 -9.77 -32.49
N PHE A 38 -52.63 -9.32 -33.67
CA PHE A 38 -51.20 -9.09 -33.97
C PHE A 38 -50.61 -8.04 -33.04
N ILE A 39 -51.23 -6.87 -32.84
CA ILE A 39 -50.75 -5.81 -31.95
C ILE A 39 -50.67 -6.31 -30.49
N ILE A 40 -51.66 -7.07 -30.00
CA ILE A 40 -51.61 -7.61 -28.65
C ILE A 40 -50.47 -8.60 -28.50
N ARG A 41 -50.30 -9.52 -29.44
CA ARG A 41 -49.22 -10.50 -29.43
C ARG A 41 -47.84 -9.84 -29.44
N THR A 42 -47.64 -8.84 -30.28
CA THR A 42 -46.37 -8.08 -30.35
C THR A 42 -46.15 -7.28 -29.07
N ALA A 43 -47.15 -6.65 -28.48
CA ALA A 43 -47.02 -5.92 -27.22
C ALA A 43 -46.63 -6.86 -26.08
N ILE A 44 -47.23 -8.06 -25.98
CA ILE A 44 -46.88 -9.06 -25.00
C ILE A 44 -45.45 -9.57 -25.23
N ALA A 45 -45.04 -9.87 -26.46
CA ALA A 45 -43.71 -10.31 -26.78
C ALA A 45 -42.64 -9.27 -26.38
N VAL A 46 -42.87 -8.00 -26.71
CA VAL A 46 -41.99 -6.90 -26.31
C VAL A 46 -41.91 -6.75 -24.78
N GLY A 47 -43.09 -6.85 -24.11
CA GLY A 47 -43.16 -6.82 -22.64
C GLY A 47 -42.31 -7.92 -21.99
N ILE A 48 -42.41 -9.15 -22.51
CA ILE A 48 -41.60 -10.28 -22.02
C ILE A 48 -40.12 -10.02 -22.24
N VAL A 49 -39.68 -9.52 -23.41
CA VAL A 49 -38.29 -9.19 -23.70
C VAL A 49 -37.77 -8.14 -22.72
N ILE A 50 -38.52 -7.07 -22.46
CA ILE A 50 -38.18 -6.03 -21.48
C ILE A 50 -38.00 -6.60 -20.08
N LEU A 51 -38.90 -7.48 -19.65
CA LEU A 51 -38.81 -8.12 -18.32
C LEU A 51 -37.59 -9.02 -18.21
N ILE A 52 -37.31 -9.84 -19.22
CA ILE A 52 -36.09 -10.68 -19.25
C ILE A 52 -34.84 -9.81 -19.23
N PHE A 53 -34.79 -8.77 -20.05
CA PHE A 53 -33.65 -7.85 -20.12
C PHE A 53 -33.44 -7.13 -18.78
N SER A 54 -34.51 -6.63 -18.17
CA SER A 54 -34.45 -5.97 -16.85
C SER A 54 -33.95 -6.92 -15.75
N PHE A 55 -34.41 -8.18 -15.77
CA PHE A 55 -33.95 -9.20 -14.83
C PHE A 55 -32.45 -9.50 -15.01
N VAL A 56 -31.99 -9.68 -16.24
CA VAL A 56 -30.58 -9.91 -16.58
C VAL A 56 -29.73 -8.72 -16.17
N LEU A 57 -30.14 -7.51 -16.53
CA LEU A 57 -29.43 -6.27 -16.18
C LEU A 57 -29.28 -6.10 -14.67
N ASN A 58 -30.36 -6.35 -13.92
CA ASN A 58 -30.33 -6.25 -12.47
C ASN A 58 -29.41 -7.32 -11.85
N ARG A 59 -29.47 -8.56 -12.34
CA ARG A 59 -28.72 -9.70 -11.78
C ARG A 59 -27.22 -9.63 -12.08
N TYR A 60 -26.86 -9.27 -13.31
CA TYR A 60 -25.47 -9.36 -13.81
C TYR A 60 -24.69 -8.05 -13.70
N PHE A 61 -25.37 -6.89 -13.63
CA PHE A 61 -24.72 -5.58 -13.59
C PHE A 61 -25.07 -4.76 -12.33
N LEU A 62 -26.35 -4.46 -12.09
CA LEU A 62 -26.73 -3.55 -11.02
C LEU A 62 -26.40 -4.08 -9.63
N LYS A 63 -26.70 -5.36 -9.35
CA LYS A 63 -26.40 -5.97 -8.04
C LYS A 63 -24.90 -6.05 -7.76
N PRO A 64 -24.04 -6.53 -8.67
CA PRO A 64 -22.58 -6.47 -8.53
C PRO A 64 -22.03 -5.06 -8.27
N ILE A 65 -22.47 -4.07 -9.04
CA ILE A 65 -22.03 -2.68 -8.84
C ILE A 65 -22.46 -2.16 -7.45
N LYS A 66 -23.70 -2.43 -7.01
CA LYS A 66 -24.13 -2.06 -5.66
C LYS A 66 -23.27 -2.72 -4.58
N ASN A 67 -22.87 -3.96 -4.76
CA ASN A 67 -21.96 -4.65 -3.83
C ASN A 67 -20.60 -4.00 -3.77
N LEU A 68 -20.00 -3.60 -4.91
CA LEU A 68 -18.73 -2.86 -4.95
C LEU A 68 -18.85 -1.49 -4.26
N VAL A 69 -19.94 -0.76 -4.52
CA VAL A 69 -20.19 0.53 -3.83
C VAL A 69 -20.36 0.34 -2.32
N SER A 70 -21.05 -0.73 -1.88
CA SER A 70 -21.19 -1.01 -0.45
C SER A 70 -19.84 -1.40 0.18
N TYR A 71 -19.02 -2.15 -0.52
CA TYR A 71 -17.66 -2.50 -0.10
C TYR A 71 -16.80 -1.24 0.11
N THR A 72 -16.78 -0.30 -0.84
CA THR A 72 -16.01 0.96 -0.66
C THR A 72 -16.51 1.79 0.52
N LYS A 73 -17.83 1.82 0.76
CA LYS A 73 -18.39 2.50 1.94
C LYS A 73 -17.96 1.84 3.26
N THR A 74 -17.90 0.51 3.28
CA THR A 74 -17.49 -0.25 4.47
C THR A 74 -16.02 -0.01 4.79
N ILE A 75 -15.14 0.04 3.76
CA ILE A 75 -13.74 0.40 3.90
C ILE A 75 -13.61 1.80 4.53
N LYS A 76 -14.34 2.79 4.00
CA LYS A 76 -14.33 4.15 4.53
C LYS A 76 -14.72 4.23 6.01
N ASN A 77 -15.64 3.39 6.45
CA ASN A 77 -16.16 3.37 7.83
C ASN A 77 -15.35 2.46 8.78
N LYS A 78 -14.20 1.89 8.33
CA LYS A 78 -13.36 0.95 9.08
C LYS A 78 -14.08 -0.34 9.54
N ASP A 79 -15.22 -0.68 8.97
CA ASP A 79 -16.02 -1.85 9.34
C ASP A 79 -15.84 -3.01 8.34
N LEU A 80 -14.58 -3.51 8.28
CA LEU A 80 -14.11 -4.44 7.26
C LEU A 80 -14.67 -5.86 7.32
N LYS A 81 -15.42 -6.18 8.39
CA LYS A 81 -15.96 -7.55 8.61
C LYS A 81 -17.25 -7.86 7.84
N LYS A 82 -17.88 -6.88 7.22
CA LYS A 82 -19.28 -7.02 6.77
C LYS A 82 -19.51 -7.18 5.27
N THR A 83 -18.52 -6.99 4.41
CA THR A 83 -18.79 -7.04 2.96
C THR A 83 -17.84 -8.00 2.27
N ASN A 84 -18.38 -9.14 1.88
CA ASN A 84 -17.65 -10.16 1.13
C ASN A 84 -17.85 -9.91 -0.37
N ILE A 85 -16.76 -9.63 -1.10
CA ILE A 85 -16.73 -9.50 -2.56
C ILE A 85 -16.13 -10.73 -3.27
N ASP A 86 -15.91 -11.83 -2.54
CA ASP A 86 -15.27 -13.03 -3.10
C ASP A 86 -16.03 -13.58 -4.31
N SER A 87 -17.36 -13.47 -4.30
CA SER A 87 -18.18 -13.85 -5.46
C SER A 87 -17.96 -12.99 -6.71
N LEU A 88 -17.39 -11.79 -6.55
CA LEU A 88 -17.05 -10.91 -7.67
C LEU A 88 -15.63 -11.15 -8.15
N LYS A 89 -14.72 -11.56 -7.26
CA LYS A 89 -13.31 -11.87 -7.61
C LYS A 89 -13.18 -13.08 -8.54
N THR A 90 -14.12 -14.01 -8.49
CA THR A 90 -14.13 -15.21 -9.35
C THR A 90 -14.67 -14.95 -10.76
N ARG A 91 -15.08 -13.71 -11.08
CA ARG A 91 -15.53 -13.35 -12.42
C ARG A 91 -14.35 -13.11 -13.36
N ASN A 92 -14.53 -13.52 -14.63
CA ASN A 92 -13.52 -13.33 -15.67
C ASN A 92 -13.85 -12.16 -16.60
N ASP A 93 -14.62 -11.17 -16.12
CA ASP A 93 -14.99 -9.96 -16.84
C ASP A 93 -14.39 -8.69 -16.19
N GLU A 94 -14.70 -7.51 -16.73
CA GLU A 94 -14.21 -6.22 -16.27
C GLU A 94 -14.62 -5.93 -14.81
N LEU A 95 -15.77 -6.44 -14.38
CA LEU A 95 -16.22 -6.31 -12.98
C LEU A 95 -15.37 -7.19 -12.04
N GLY A 96 -14.93 -8.35 -12.49
CA GLY A 96 -13.98 -9.20 -11.76
C GLY A 96 -12.62 -8.53 -11.64
N LEU A 97 -12.09 -7.97 -12.73
CA LEU A 97 -10.83 -7.24 -12.74
C LEU A 97 -10.89 -6.04 -11.79
N LEU A 98 -11.97 -5.25 -11.85
CA LEU A 98 -12.20 -4.11 -10.97
C LEU A 98 -12.28 -4.54 -9.49
N SER A 99 -12.97 -5.65 -9.21
CA SER A 99 -13.09 -6.20 -7.86
C SER A 99 -11.74 -6.59 -7.27
N ASN A 100 -10.90 -7.30 -8.06
CA ASN A 100 -9.56 -7.70 -7.65
C ASN A 100 -8.66 -6.48 -7.41
N SER A 101 -8.65 -5.51 -8.34
CA SER A 101 -7.85 -4.28 -8.20
C SER A 101 -8.26 -3.46 -6.96
N LEU A 102 -9.57 -3.40 -6.67
CA LEU A 102 -10.09 -2.70 -5.49
C LEU A 102 -9.69 -3.42 -4.19
N ASP A 103 -9.71 -4.73 -4.19
CA ASP A 103 -9.29 -5.55 -3.04
C ASP A 103 -7.81 -5.41 -2.77
N ASP A 104 -6.97 -5.51 -3.80
CA ASP A 104 -5.52 -5.33 -3.71
C ASP A 104 -5.17 -3.94 -3.16
N MET A 105 -5.83 -2.89 -3.68
CA MET A 105 -5.65 -1.52 -3.19
C MET A 105 -6.07 -1.40 -1.71
N THR A 106 -7.15 -2.06 -1.32
CA THR A 106 -7.63 -2.04 0.07
C THR A 106 -6.68 -2.74 1.01
N HIS A 107 -6.16 -3.91 0.63
CA HIS A 107 -5.16 -4.64 1.41
C HIS A 107 -3.87 -3.85 1.57
N GLU A 108 -3.40 -3.22 0.50
CA GLU A 108 -2.21 -2.36 0.55
C GLU A 108 -2.41 -1.16 1.47
N LEU A 109 -3.58 -0.49 1.38
CA LEU A 109 -3.92 0.62 2.26
C LEU A 109 -3.98 0.18 3.74
N GLN A 110 -4.59 -0.96 4.03
CA GLN A 110 -4.65 -1.50 5.39
C GLN A 110 -3.27 -1.83 5.94
N LYS A 111 -2.43 -2.45 5.13
CA LYS A 111 -1.04 -2.74 5.50
C LYS A 111 -0.28 -1.46 5.85
N ARG A 112 -0.45 -0.40 5.06
CA ARG A 112 0.17 0.90 5.33
C ARG A 112 -0.37 1.54 6.62
N ILE A 113 -1.69 1.49 6.85
CA ILE A 113 -2.30 2.03 8.07
C ILE A 113 -1.78 1.27 9.30
N SER A 114 -1.84 -0.06 9.30
CA SER A 114 -1.33 -0.88 10.41
C SER A 114 0.17 -0.65 10.66
N HIS A 115 0.95 -0.47 9.58
CA HIS A 115 2.37 -0.16 9.69
C HIS A 115 2.59 1.20 10.36
N ALA A 116 1.82 2.23 9.99
CA ALA A 116 1.89 3.56 10.58
C ALA A 116 1.40 3.57 12.05
N GLU A 117 0.32 2.85 12.36
CA GLU A 117 -0.20 2.73 13.73
C GLU A 117 0.80 2.03 14.66
N ASN A 118 1.38 0.90 14.23
CA ASN A 118 2.40 0.19 14.99
C ASN A 118 3.64 1.08 15.19
N PHE A 119 4.08 1.75 14.14
CA PHE A 119 5.24 2.64 14.18
C PHE A 119 5.03 3.83 15.14
N SER A 120 3.83 4.43 15.12
CA SER A 120 3.47 5.51 16.06
C SER A 120 3.44 4.99 17.51
N THR A 121 2.90 3.81 17.74
CA THR A 121 2.83 3.18 19.06
C THR A 121 4.23 2.90 19.61
N ASP A 122 5.09 2.32 18.79
CA ASP A 122 6.49 2.04 19.15
C ASP A 122 7.24 3.33 19.53
N LEU A 123 7.06 4.40 18.72
CA LEU A 123 7.67 5.71 19.01
C LEU A 123 7.22 6.30 20.34
N VAL A 124 5.90 6.24 20.62
CA VAL A 124 5.35 6.75 21.90
C VAL A 124 5.95 6.01 23.08
N HIS A 125 6.14 4.68 22.97
CA HIS A 125 6.78 3.90 24.02
C HIS A 125 8.25 4.28 24.20
N GLU A 126 9.01 4.44 23.10
CA GLU A 126 10.43 4.80 23.16
C GLU A 126 10.69 6.24 23.64
N ILE A 127 9.76 7.16 23.42
CA ILE A 127 9.84 8.52 23.99
C ILE A 127 9.43 8.53 25.46
N ARG A 128 8.45 7.72 25.86
CA ARG A 128 7.97 7.68 27.25
C ARG A 128 9.06 7.25 28.23
N ASN A 129 9.93 6.31 27.83
CA ASN A 129 10.98 5.79 28.69
C ASN A 129 11.99 6.88 29.13
N PRO A 130 12.66 7.62 28.22
CA PRO A 130 13.55 8.71 28.62
C PRO A 130 12.81 9.85 29.32
N LEU A 131 11.54 10.14 28.97
CA LEU A 131 10.74 11.13 29.69
C LEU A 131 10.50 10.73 31.16
N ALA A 132 10.25 9.46 31.46
CA ALA A 132 10.12 8.96 32.81
C ALA A 132 11.44 9.08 33.58
N SER A 133 12.57 8.76 32.93
CA SER A 133 13.92 8.93 33.49
C SER A 133 14.24 10.38 33.77
N LEU A 134 13.98 11.29 32.81
CA LEU A 134 14.13 12.73 32.97
C LEU A 134 13.32 13.25 34.17
N LYS A 135 12.06 12.82 34.31
CA LYS A 135 11.20 13.22 35.44
C LYS A 135 11.81 12.78 36.77
N SER A 136 12.17 11.49 36.88
CA SER A 136 12.78 10.95 38.13
C SER A 136 14.12 11.61 38.46
N ALA A 137 14.98 11.83 37.46
CA ALA A 137 16.25 12.49 37.68
C ALA A 137 16.06 13.97 38.11
N SER A 138 15.06 14.65 37.53
CA SER A 138 14.72 16.03 37.93
C SER A 138 14.19 16.12 39.39
N GLU A 139 13.33 15.17 39.80
CA GLU A 139 12.80 15.10 41.18
C GLU A 139 13.94 14.87 42.18
N ILE A 140 14.85 13.91 41.92
CA ILE A 140 16.00 13.65 42.78
C ILE A 140 16.98 14.82 42.80
N LEU A 141 17.20 15.50 41.66
CA LEU A 141 18.07 16.65 41.52
C LEU A 141 17.61 17.83 42.40
N HIS A 142 16.28 17.96 42.55
CA HIS A 142 15.68 18.99 43.43
C HIS A 142 15.98 18.73 44.91
N ASP A 143 15.99 17.45 45.32
CA ASP A 143 16.07 17.07 46.73
C ASP A 143 17.50 16.77 47.22
N THR A 144 18.45 16.56 46.30
CA THR A 144 19.83 16.21 46.66
C THR A 144 20.73 17.44 46.75
N ASN A 145 21.57 17.50 47.80
CA ASN A 145 22.61 18.51 48.01
C ASN A 145 24.01 17.99 47.69
N ASP A 146 24.16 16.70 47.39
CA ASP A 146 25.44 16.08 47.06
C ASP A 146 25.87 16.50 45.64
N LEU A 147 27.05 17.13 45.51
CA LEU A 147 27.57 17.63 44.27
C LEU A 147 27.84 16.52 43.24
N ASP A 148 28.38 15.39 43.67
CA ASP A 148 28.70 14.27 42.81
C ASP A 148 27.44 13.60 42.24
N GLN A 149 26.40 13.49 43.07
CA GLN A 149 25.11 13.00 42.64
C GLN A 149 24.44 13.99 41.67
N ARG A 150 24.52 15.30 41.91
CA ARG A 150 23.98 16.34 41.02
C ARG A 150 24.62 16.26 39.64
N ILE A 151 25.95 16.11 39.56
CA ILE A 151 26.67 15.98 38.26
C ILE A 151 26.17 14.75 37.52
N LYS A 152 26.07 13.58 38.17
CA LYS A 152 25.54 12.36 37.52
C LYS A 152 24.12 12.50 37.04
N LEU A 153 23.25 13.19 37.82
CA LEU A 153 21.86 13.41 37.39
C LEU A 153 21.77 14.37 36.20
N ILE A 154 22.60 15.39 36.12
CA ILE A 154 22.69 16.30 34.97
C ILE A 154 23.17 15.54 33.73
N ASP A 155 24.12 14.62 33.84
CA ASP A 155 24.59 13.77 32.76
C ASP A 155 23.45 12.88 32.25
N ILE A 156 22.67 12.26 33.14
CA ILE A 156 21.48 11.47 32.76
C ILE A 156 20.46 12.33 32.02
N LEU A 157 20.15 13.52 32.55
CA LEU A 157 19.22 14.44 31.88
C LEU A 157 19.69 14.83 30.48
N SER A 158 20.96 15.19 30.34
CA SER A 158 21.56 15.54 29.04
C SER A 158 21.52 14.38 28.05
N HIS A 159 21.84 13.19 28.54
CA HIS A 159 21.81 11.96 27.76
C HIS A 159 20.39 11.62 27.24
N ASP A 160 19.40 11.69 28.12
CA ASP A 160 18.02 11.38 27.75
C ASP A 160 17.42 12.42 26.77
N VAL A 161 17.75 13.71 26.93
CA VAL A 161 17.39 14.76 25.94
C VAL A 161 17.98 14.44 24.57
N GLN A 162 19.28 14.15 24.50
CA GLN A 162 19.93 13.79 23.23
C GLN A 162 19.33 12.52 22.61
N ARG A 163 18.91 11.57 23.44
CA ARG A 163 18.21 10.36 22.96
C ARG A 163 16.88 10.71 22.31
N ILE A 164 16.08 11.58 22.92
CA ILE A 164 14.80 12.02 22.36
C ILE A 164 15.00 12.80 21.05
N GLU A 165 15.95 13.71 20.99
CA GLU A 165 16.28 14.45 19.76
C GLU A 165 16.62 13.53 18.60
N ARG A 166 17.41 12.48 18.85
CA ARG A 166 17.75 11.49 17.82
C ARG A 166 16.54 10.67 17.39
N LEU A 167 15.74 10.20 18.35
CA LEU A 167 14.52 9.46 18.01
C LEU A 167 13.61 10.28 17.09
N ILE A 168 13.45 11.58 17.36
CA ILE A 168 12.63 12.48 16.52
C ILE A 168 13.27 12.69 15.14
N THR A 169 14.59 12.86 15.08
CA THR A 169 15.33 13.08 13.83
C THR A 169 15.25 11.85 12.93
N ASP A 170 15.53 10.67 13.49
CA ASP A 170 15.49 9.41 12.77
C ASP A 170 14.06 9.06 12.32
N TYR A 171 13.05 9.35 13.16
CA TYR A 171 11.65 9.24 12.80
C TYR A 171 11.28 10.13 11.61
N SER A 172 11.69 11.40 11.65
CA SER A 172 11.44 12.34 10.56
C SER A 172 12.12 11.90 9.25
N GLN A 173 13.31 11.33 9.35
CA GLN A 173 14.04 10.80 8.20
C GLN A 173 13.32 9.59 7.57
N ILE A 174 12.86 8.63 8.39
CA ILE A 174 12.11 7.47 7.89
C ILE A 174 10.83 7.91 7.16
N LEU A 175 10.09 8.88 7.70
CA LEU A 175 8.89 9.40 7.05
C LEU A 175 9.19 10.07 5.70
N LYS A 176 10.27 10.86 5.61
CA LYS A 176 10.72 11.47 4.35
C LYS A 176 11.12 10.39 3.34
N ASP A 177 11.82 9.38 3.79
CA ASP A 177 12.26 8.26 2.98
C ASP A 177 11.07 7.46 2.45
N GLU A 178 10.05 7.21 3.25
CA GLU A 178 8.84 6.49 2.82
C GLU A 178 8.06 7.26 1.76
N VAL A 179 7.98 8.60 1.88
CA VAL A 179 7.39 9.47 0.86
C VAL A 179 8.23 9.49 -0.43
N ALA A 180 9.55 9.53 -0.32
CA ALA A 180 10.45 9.50 -1.48
C ALA A 180 10.33 8.16 -2.24
N LEU A 181 10.27 7.03 -1.51
CA LEU A 181 10.06 5.69 -2.08
C LEU A 181 8.81 5.58 -2.94
N SER A 182 7.72 6.22 -2.51
CA SER A 182 6.45 6.17 -3.26
C SER A 182 6.54 6.86 -4.63
N LYS A 183 7.55 7.70 -4.85
CA LYS A 183 7.77 8.49 -6.07
C LYS A 183 8.89 7.96 -6.96
N GLU A 184 9.85 7.23 -6.40
CA GLU A 184 11.01 6.73 -7.14
C GLU A 184 10.68 5.42 -7.88
N LYS A 185 11.17 5.32 -9.11
CA LYS A 185 10.95 4.13 -9.95
C LYS A 185 12.12 3.16 -9.77
N ILE A 186 11.77 1.90 -9.62
CA ILE A 186 12.74 0.79 -9.66
C ILE A 186 13.43 0.77 -11.01
N LYS A 187 14.77 0.77 -11.01
CA LYS A 187 15.63 0.75 -12.20
C LYS A 187 16.63 -0.40 -12.11
N LYS A 188 17.18 -0.80 -13.26
CA LYS A 188 18.32 -1.70 -13.28
C LYS A 188 19.57 -0.92 -12.87
N LEU A 189 20.20 -1.33 -11.77
CA LEU A 189 21.35 -0.67 -11.16
C LEU A 189 22.51 -1.65 -11.04
N ASN A 190 23.72 -1.18 -11.35
CA ASN A 190 24.94 -1.85 -10.94
C ASN A 190 25.31 -1.37 -9.53
N ILE A 191 25.28 -2.29 -8.55
CA ILE A 191 25.51 -1.92 -7.15
C ILE A 191 26.99 -1.72 -6.79
N GLU A 192 27.92 -2.15 -7.64
CA GLU A 192 29.36 -2.03 -7.36
C GLU A 192 29.83 -0.59 -7.17
N PRO A 193 29.54 0.36 -8.10
CA PRO A 193 29.94 1.75 -7.91
C PRO A 193 29.27 2.39 -6.68
N ILE A 194 28.04 2.02 -6.37
CA ILE A 194 27.28 2.50 -5.21
C ILE A 194 28.00 2.07 -3.92
N ILE A 195 28.32 0.79 -3.80
CA ILE A 195 29.01 0.25 -2.62
C ILE A 195 30.39 0.88 -2.46
N LYS A 196 31.16 1.04 -3.55
CA LYS A 196 32.47 1.67 -3.52
C LYS A 196 32.41 3.12 -3.03
N SER A 197 31.44 3.89 -3.53
CA SER A 197 31.23 5.27 -3.08
C SER A 197 31.00 5.36 -1.58
N VAL A 198 30.09 4.53 -1.04
CA VAL A 198 29.80 4.50 0.40
C VAL A 198 31.03 4.05 1.21
N VAL A 199 31.77 3.05 0.74
CA VAL A 199 32.99 2.57 1.39
C VAL A 199 34.06 3.67 1.44
N ASP A 200 34.25 4.42 0.36
CA ASP A 200 35.21 5.50 0.29
C ASP A 200 34.84 6.65 1.23
N ASP A 201 33.57 7.04 1.29
CA ASP A 201 33.09 8.06 2.20
C ASP A 201 33.33 7.68 3.67
N TYR A 202 33.03 6.45 4.03
CA TYR A 202 33.23 5.94 5.39
C TYR A 202 34.72 5.79 5.74
N ASN A 203 35.54 5.38 4.80
CA ASN A 203 36.99 5.37 4.99
C ASN A 203 37.57 6.76 5.29
N ASN A 204 37.12 7.79 4.56
CA ASN A 204 37.57 9.17 4.77
C ASN A 204 37.22 9.66 6.19
N ILE A 205 36.12 9.22 6.75
CA ILE A 205 35.63 9.62 8.09
C ILE A 205 36.34 8.82 9.19
N TYR A 206 36.30 7.50 9.11
CA TYR A 206 36.61 6.61 10.25
C TYR A 206 38.05 6.20 10.32
N LYS A 207 38.81 6.22 9.20
CA LYS A 207 40.24 5.99 9.19
C LYS A 207 40.99 7.03 10.04
N LEU A 208 40.57 8.31 9.97
CA LEU A 208 41.19 9.39 10.76
C LEU A 208 40.68 9.40 12.22
N LYS A 209 39.39 9.07 12.46
CA LYS A 209 38.80 9.16 13.79
C LYS A 209 39.10 7.98 14.69
N ARG A 210 39.15 6.75 14.12
CA ARG A 210 39.24 5.50 14.88
C ARG A 210 40.30 4.52 14.35
N GLY A 211 41.03 4.88 13.31
CA GLY A 211 42.01 3.96 12.67
C GLY A 211 41.37 2.77 11.94
N ILE A 212 40.03 2.78 11.77
CA ILE A 212 39.31 1.68 11.12
C ILE A 212 39.46 1.82 9.62
N LYS A 213 39.92 0.75 8.97
CA LYS A 213 40.04 0.66 7.52
C LYS A 213 38.88 -0.21 6.96
N ILE A 214 38.21 0.33 5.95
CA ILE A 214 37.13 -0.39 5.28
C ILE A 214 37.62 -0.80 3.90
N SER A 215 37.59 -2.10 3.60
CA SER A 215 38.03 -2.65 2.32
C SER A 215 36.84 -3.21 1.55
N TYR A 216 36.88 -3.06 0.22
CA TYR A 216 35.92 -3.64 -0.70
C TYR A 216 36.57 -4.79 -1.48
N GLU A 217 35.92 -5.95 -1.47
CA GLU A 217 36.31 -7.15 -2.21
C GLU A 217 35.16 -7.63 -3.10
N ASN A 218 35.48 -8.10 -4.30
CA ASN A 218 34.51 -8.75 -5.18
C ASN A 218 35.13 -10.00 -5.82
N ASP A 219 34.29 -10.84 -6.42
CA ASP A 219 34.74 -12.06 -7.12
C ASP A 219 35.33 -11.79 -8.51
N GLY A 220 35.41 -10.52 -8.94
CA GLY A 220 36.10 -10.04 -10.17
C GLY A 220 35.47 -10.46 -11.50
N LYS A 221 34.42 -11.25 -11.49
CA LYS A 221 33.92 -11.92 -12.71
C LYS A 221 32.58 -11.41 -13.21
N ASN A 222 31.81 -10.66 -12.43
CA ASN A 222 30.41 -10.39 -12.74
C ASN A 222 30.04 -8.91 -12.58
N LYS A 223 29.08 -8.46 -13.41
CA LYS A 223 28.37 -7.21 -13.14
C LYS A 223 27.27 -7.50 -12.12
N TYR A 224 27.27 -6.79 -11.01
CA TYR A 224 26.29 -6.93 -9.94
C TYR A 224 25.09 -6.03 -10.21
N VAL A 225 24.18 -6.50 -11.07
CA VAL A 225 23.00 -5.73 -11.50
C VAL A 225 21.75 -6.23 -10.81
N ILE A 226 21.03 -5.33 -10.16
CA ILE A 226 19.75 -5.59 -9.52
C ILE A 226 18.68 -4.61 -10.02
N ASN A 227 17.41 -4.94 -9.77
CA ASN A 227 16.32 -3.98 -9.89
C ASN A 227 16.15 -3.31 -8.52
N GLY A 228 16.37 -2.01 -8.44
CA GLY A 228 16.34 -1.30 -7.17
C GLY A 228 16.27 0.23 -7.31
N ILE A 229 16.38 0.90 -6.20
CA ILE A 229 16.45 2.35 -6.05
C ILE A 229 17.82 2.68 -5.46
N GLU A 230 18.60 3.50 -6.13
CA GLU A 230 20.00 3.81 -5.80
C GLU A 230 20.16 4.28 -4.35
N ASN A 231 19.44 5.33 -3.97
CA ASN A 231 19.48 5.88 -2.61
C ASN A 231 19.17 4.85 -1.52
N ARG A 232 18.37 3.82 -1.85
CA ARG A 232 18.06 2.74 -0.89
C ARG A 232 19.17 1.76 -0.72
N ILE A 233 19.87 1.44 -1.80
CA ILE A 233 21.04 0.58 -1.71
C ILE A 233 22.14 1.29 -0.91
N GLU A 234 22.38 2.58 -1.17
CA GLU A 234 23.29 3.40 -0.37
C GLU A 234 22.93 3.36 1.11
N GLN A 235 21.67 3.59 1.45
CA GLN A 235 21.17 3.59 2.83
C GLN A 235 21.34 2.22 3.51
N ILE A 236 21.06 1.12 2.81
CA ILE A 236 21.27 -0.24 3.32
C ILE A 236 22.74 -0.45 3.66
N ILE A 237 23.64 -0.13 2.74
CA ILE A 237 25.09 -0.30 2.94
C ILE A 237 25.59 0.60 4.08
N ALA A 238 25.16 1.86 4.11
CA ALA A 238 25.49 2.79 5.19
C ALA A 238 25.04 2.28 6.56
N ASN A 239 23.80 1.83 6.71
CA ASN A 239 23.30 1.28 7.96
C ASN A 239 24.07 0.04 8.42
N LEU A 240 24.43 -0.84 7.50
CA LEU A 240 25.23 -2.02 7.82
C LEU A 240 26.66 -1.67 8.21
N LEU A 241 27.30 -0.70 7.52
CA LEU A 241 28.64 -0.19 7.85
C LEU A 241 28.63 0.53 9.21
N ASP A 242 27.65 1.36 9.50
CA ASP A 242 27.49 2.01 10.80
C ASP A 242 27.42 0.99 11.94
N ASN A 243 26.74 -0.12 11.72
CA ASN A 243 26.70 -1.20 12.69
C ASN A 243 28.06 -1.87 12.82
N ALA A 244 28.68 -2.29 11.71
CA ALA A 244 29.97 -2.96 11.72
C ALA A 244 31.05 -2.10 12.41
N ILE A 245 31.14 -0.84 12.07
CA ILE A 245 32.08 0.12 12.66
C ILE A 245 31.80 0.33 14.15
N SER A 246 30.53 0.40 14.55
CA SER A 246 30.16 0.63 15.95
C SER A 246 30.50 -0.52 16.87
N PHE A 247 30.47 -1.74 16.36
CA PHE A 247 30.82 -2.93 17.13
C PHE A 247 32.29 -3.32 17.03
N SER A 248 33.03 -2.77 16.05
CA SER A 248 34.47 -2.98 15.91
C SER A 248 35.28 -2.17 16.94
N GLU A 249 36.39 -2.73 17.40
CA GLU A 249 37.40 -2.00 18.18
C GLU A 249 38.19 -1.04 17.30
N ASP A 250 38.87 -0.06 17.90
CA ASP A 250 39.73 0.87 17.18
C ASP A 250 40.91 0.16 16.53
N ASN A 251 41.35 0.63 15.36
CA ASN A 251 42.42 0.05 14.53
C ASN A 251 42.13 -1.37 13.99
N LYS A 252 40.85 -1.75 13.92
CA LYS A 252 40.38 -3.01 13.29
C LYS A 252 39.89 -2.75 11.88
N ASP A 253 39.83 -3.82 11.07
CA ASP A 253 39.36 -3.75 9.70
C ASP A 253 37.89 -4.16 9.55
N VAL A 254 37.19 -3.54 8.61
CA VAL A 254 35.85 -3.92 8.16
C VAL A 254 35.92 -4.30 6.69
N ILE A 255 35.39 -5.45 6.30
CA ILE A 255 35.46 -5.95 4.92
C ILE A 255 34.06 -6.02 4.32
N VAL A 256 33.84 -5.33 3.20
CA VAL A 256 32.63 -5.44 2.38
C VAL A 256 32.92 -6.37 1.20
N LYS A 257 32.30 -7.55 1.20
CA LYS A 257 32.50 -8.58 0.18
C LYS A 257 31.25 -8.81 -0.63
N VAL A 258 31.36 -8.70 -1.96
CA VAL A 258 30.24 -8.90 -2.89
C VAL A 258 30.50 -10.10 -3.77
N SER A 259 29.54 -11.00 -3.85
CA SER A 259 29.63 -12.20 -4.69
C SER A 259 28.29 -12.55 -5.30
N LYS A 260 28.33 -13.25 -6.44
CA LYS A 260 27.13 -13.75 -7.11
C LYS A 260 26.86 -15.21 -6.75
N LEU A 261 25.66 -15.51 -6.30
CA LEU A 261 25.18 -16.86 -6.00
C LEU A 261 24.73 -17.59 -7.27
N LYS A 262 24.57 -18.92 -7.18
CA LYS A 262 24.16 -19.77 -8.33
C LYS A 262 22.78 -19.40 -8.90
N ASP A 263 21.90 -18.86 -8.07
CA ASP A 263 20.52 -18.49 -8.42
C ASP A 263 20.36 -17.03 -8.92
N ASP A 264 21.44 -16.45 -9.46
CA ASP A 264 21.49 -15.04 -9.92
C ASP A 264 21.32 -14.00 -8.79
N ASN A 265 21.22 -14.45 -7.55
CA ASN A 265 21.18 -13.60 -6.36
C ASN A 265 22.57 -13.01 -6.08
N ILE A 266 22.58 -11.79 -5.55
CA ILE A 266 23.82 -11.13 -5.12
C ILE A 266 23.89 -11.21 -3.60
N LEU A 267 25.03 -11.71 -3.11
CA LEU A 267 25.34 -11.77 -1.69
C LEU A 267 26.31 -10.66 -1.32
N ILE A 268 25.90 -9.80 -0.39
CA ILE A 268 26.74 -8.76 0.20
C ILE A 268 27.02 -9.15 1.64
N ASN A 269 28.30 -9.38 1.96
CA ASN A 269 28.77 -9.66 3.31
C ASN A 269 29.50 -8.44 3.83
N ILE A 270 29.15 -7.98 5.02
CA ILE A 270 29.92 -6.98 5.77
C ILE A 270 30.44 -7.70 7.00
N LEU A 271 31.77 -7.82 7.06
CA LEU A 271 32.51 -8.55 8.08
C LEU A 271 33.21 -7.55 8.98
N ASP A 272 32.94 -7.62 10.27
CA ASP A 272 33.59 -6.83 11.30
C ASP A 272 34.35 -7.76 12.28
N GLU A 273 35.29 -7.18 13.03
CA GLU A 273 36.04 -7.87 14.08
C GLU A 273 35.51 -7.49 15.48
N GLY A 274 34.20 -7.27 15.58
CA GLY A 274 33.54 -6.96 16.85
C GLY A 274 33.24 -8.18 17.71
N GLN A 275 32.62 -7.94 18.88
CA GLN A 275 32.26 -9.00 19.84
C GLN A 275 31.13 -9.93 19.34
N GLY A 276 30.57 -9.69 18.16
CA GLY A 276 29.42 -10.40 17.60
C GLY A 276 28.12 -10.11 18.33
N PHE A 277 27.06 -10.81 17.91
CA PHE A 277 25.74 -10.64 18.51
C PHE A 277 25.61 -11.48 19.79
N LYS A 278 25.26 -10.85 20.92
CA LYS A 278 24.92 -11.55 22.17
C LYS A 278 23.52 -12.19 22.12
N GLU A 279 22.64 -11.69 21.23
CA GLU A 279 21.27 -12.19 21.07
C GLU A 279 21.26 -13.46 20.22
N LYS A 280 20.62 -14.51 20.76
CA LYS A 280 20.47 -15.81 20.07
C LYS A 280 19.37 -15.77 18.99
N ASP A 281 18.34 -14.94 19.19
CA ASP A 281 17.25 -14.77 18.23
C ASP A 281 17.56 -13.62 17.27
N THR A 282 18.09 -13.99 16.10
CA THR A 282 18.45 -13.02 15.05
C THR A 282 17.26 -12.20 14.56
N ASN A 283 16.01 -12.64 14.74
CA ASN A 283 14.84 -11.84 14.37
C ASN A 283 14.64 -10.62 15.27
N LYS A 284 15.16 -10.66 16.50
CA LYS A 284 15.05 -9.53 17.43
C LYS A 284 15.91 -8.35 17.03
N ILE A 285 17.08 -8.58 16.41
CA ILE A 285 17.98 -7.50 15.98
C ILE A 285 17.37 -6.62 14.87
N PHE A 286 16.41 -7.16 14.11
CA PHE A 286 15.68 -6.42 13.09
C PHE A 286 14.40 -5.76 13.62
N LYS A 287 14.08 -5.89 14.92
CA LYS A 287 12.97 -5.14 15.51
C LYS A 287 13.37 -3.69 15.64
N ARG A 288 12.38 -2.80 15.47
CA ARG A 288 12.55 -1.36 15.64
C ARG A 288 13.00 -1.04 17.05
N PHE A 289 13.85 -0.04 17.17
CA PHE A 289 14.38 0.46 18.45
C PHE A 289 15.17 -0.56 19.25
N TYR A 290 15.47 -1.74 18.67
CA TYR A 290 16.33 -2.70 19.32
C TYR A 290 17.79 -2.24 19.23
N SER A 291 18.42 -1.98 20.36
CA SER A 291 19.84 -1.64 20.47
C SER A 291 20.45 -2.40 21.65
N ASN A 292 21.59 -3.01 21.42
CA ASN A 292 22.43 -3.66 22.44
C ASN A 292 23.88 -3.23 22.29
N ARG A 293 24.09 -1.93 21.99
CA ARG A 293 25.42 -1.35 21.77
C ARG A 293 26.10 -1.00 23.10
N PRO A 294 27.42 -1.14 23.18
CA PRO A 294 28.18 -0.60 24.29
C PRO A 294 28.08 0.94 24.35
N ASP A 295 27.98 1.50 25.57
CA ASP A 295 27.83 2.94 25.80
C ASP A 295 28.93 3.82 25.18
N LYS A 296 30.10 3.24 24.87
CA LYS A 296 31.28 3.93 24.33
C LYS A 296 31.13 4.41 22.88
N PHE A 297 30.17 3.90 22.11
CA PHE A 297 30.10 4.09 20.65
C PHE A 297 28.96 5.00 20.17
N GLY A 298 28.46 5.86 21.04
CA GLY A 298 27.37 6.75 20.72
C GLY A 298 26.01 6.02 20.68
N GLN A 299 24.97 6.81 20.81
CA GLN A 299 23.62 6.26 20.85
C GLN A 299 23.06 6.23 19.44
N HIS A 300 22.50 5.09 19.05
CA HIS A 300 21.74 4.93 17.82
C HIS A 300 20.31 4.57 18.19
N SER A 301 19.37 4.99 17.36
CA SER A 301 17.93 4.80 17.58
C SER A 301 17.47 3.33 17.53
N GLY A 302 18.32 2.40 17.07
CA GLY A 302 17.94 1.02 16.83
C GLY A 302 17.02 0.83 15.60
N LEU A 303 16.99 1.80 14.70
CA LEU A 303 16.18 1.76 13.46
C LEU A 303 16.94 1.28 12.23
N GLY A 304 18.28 1.38 12.22
CA GLY A 304 19.12 1.08 11.05
C GLY A 304 18.92 -0.33 10.50
N LEU A 305 18.97 -1.38 11.34
CA LEU A 305 18.77 -2.75 10.91
C LEU A 305 17.33 -3.07 10.49
N ASN A 306 16.34 -2.34 11.04
CA ASN A 306 14.97 -2.47 10.58
C ASN A 306 14.76 -1.95 9.16
N ILE A 307 15.51 -0.91 8.77
CA ILE A 307 15.50 -0.35 7.40
C ILE A 307 16.09 -1.34 6.38
N VAL A 308 17.06 -2.14 6.82
CA VAL A 308 17.74 -3.14 5.96
C VAL A 308 16.83 -4.34 5.65
N LYS A 309 15.90 -4.67 6.52
CA LYS A 309 14.94 -5.77 6.35
C LYS A 309 13.84 -5.44 5.37
#